data_9a583c8216f31bcfe7754590014c2177
#
_entry.id   9a583c8216f31bcfe7754590014c2177
#
_cell.length_a   1.000
_cell.length_b   1.000
_cell.length_c   1.000
_cell.angle_alpha   90.00
_cell.angle_beta   90.00
_cell.angle_gamma   90.00
#
_symmetry.space_group_name_H-M   'P 1'
#
loop_
_entity.id
_entity.type
_entity.pdbx_description
1 polymer ?
#
loop_
_entity_poly.entity_id
_entity_poly.type
_entity_poly.pdbx_seq_one_letter_code
_entity_poly.pdbx_strand_id
1 'polypeptide(L)'
;QGVRSFGMALSPRELGVGEYGGGLLEFPEDALPPGTPLAEAWPEEVVLDLEVTPNRPDALGLLGLARDLHALGYALVEPEAALKAEALPLPFALKVEDPEGAPHFTLGYAFGLRVAPSPLWMQRALFAAGMRPINNVVDVTNYVMLERAQPMHAFDLRFIGEGILVRRARPGERLRTLDGVERTLHPEDLVIAGWRGEESFP
;
A
#
# COMPACT_ATOMS: atom_id res chain seq x y z
N GLN A 1 -15.10 -9.54 -39.72
CA GLN A 1 -13.86 -9.05 -39.10
C GLN A 1 -12.86 -8.80 -40.23
N GLY A 2 -12.69 -7.60 -40.70
CA GLY A 2 -11.84 -7.22 -41.84
C GLY A 2 -10.95 -6.03 -41.50
N VAL A 3 -10.72 -5.77 -40.18
CA VAL A 3 -9.88 -4.67 -39.76
C VAL A 3 -8.43 -5.14 -39.64
N ARG A 4 -7.52 -4.49 -40.35
CA ARG A 4 -6.08 -4.73 -40.26
C ARG A 4 -5.59 -4.13 -38.91
N SER A 5 -5.04 -4.97 -38.04
CA SER A 5 -4.43 -4.54 -36.77
C SER A 5 -2.91 -4.42 -36.95
N PHE A 6 -2.33 -3.35 -36.43
CA PHE A 6 -0.87 -3.11 -36.42
C PHE A 6 -0.25 -3.37 -35.05
N GLY A 7 -1.05 -3.76 -34.07
CA GLY A 7 -0.63 -4.07 -32.72
C GLY A 7 -1.81 -4.35 -31.83
N MET A 8 -1.53 -4.82 -30.63
CA MET A 8 -2.53 -5.10 -29.60
C MET A 8 -1.99 -4.56 -28.26
N ALA A 9 -2.85 -3.85 -27.54
CA ALA A 9 -2.54 -3.46 -26.16
C ALA A 9 -2.77 -4.65 -25.23
N LEU A 10 -1.86 -4.88 -24.29
CA LEU A 10 -1.81 -6.07 -23.46
C LEU A 10 -1.94 -5.72 -21.98
N SER A 11 -2.48 -6.65 -21.22
CA SER A 11 -2.52 -6.61 -19.77
C SER A 11 -1.16 -6.97 -19.14
N PRO A 12 -0.90 -6.63 -17.88
CA PRO A 12 0.29 -7.08 -17.16
C PRO A 12 0.49 -8.61 -17.22
N ARG A 13 -0.60 -9.37 -17.11
CA ARG A 13 -0.56 -10.83 -17.17
C ARG A 13 -0.15 -11.36 -18.54
N GLU A 14 -0.68 -10.78 -19.61
CA GLU A 14 -0.31 -11.19 -20.98
C GLU A 14 1.14 -10.85 -21.31
N LEU A 15 1.68 -9.82 -20.68
CA LEU A 15 3.08 -9.40 -20.81
C LEU A 15 4.02 -10.17 -19.87
N GLY A 16 3.48 -10.96 -18.93
CA GLY A 16 4.28 -11.68 -17.93
C GLY A 16 4.92 -10.79 -16.86
N VAL A 17 4.42 -9.56 -16.68
CA VAL A 17 4.96 -8.60 -15.70
C VAL A 17 4.12 -8.51 -14.43
N GLY A 18 3.04 -9.29 -14.31
CA GLY A 18 2.17 -9.37 -13.14
C GLY A 18 0.97 -10.27 -13.37
N GLU A 19 0.24 -10.60 -12.32
CA GLU A 19 -0.90 -11.52 -12.36
C GLU A 19 -2.22 -10.86 -12.81
N TYR A 20 -2.26 -9.53 -12.88
CA TYR A 20 -3.48 -8.80 -13.22
C TYR A 20 -3.80 -8.86 -14.73
N GLY A 21 -4.96 -9.40 -15.07
CA GLY A 21 -5.45 -9.55 -16.44
C GLY A 21 -6.74 -8.76 -16.76
N GLY A 22 -7.25 -7.96 -15.82
CA GLY A 22 -8.52 -7.25 -15.97
C GLY A 22 -8.47 -5.89 -16.67
N GLY A 23 -7.30 -5.46 -17.17
CA GLY A 23 -7.08 -4.20 -17.88
C GLY A 23 -5.73 -4.16 -18.56
N LEU A 24 -5.45 -3.07 -19.25
CA LEU A 24 -4.18 -2.84 -19.94
C LEU A 24 -3.07 -2.46 -18.98
N LEU A 25 -1.81 -2.71 -19.35
CA LEU A 25 -0.67 -2.09 -18.70
C LEU A 25 -0.57 -0.64 -19.19
N GLU A 26 -0.80 0.29 -18.27
CA GLU A 26 -0.74 1.72 -18.54
C GLU A 26 0.50 2.31 -17.87
N PHE A 27 1.22 3.14 -18.62
CA PHE A 27 2.36 3.90 -18.08
C PHE A 27 1.91 5.33 -17.75
N PRO A 28 2.49 5.96 -16.72
CA PRO A 28 2.32 7.39 -16.53
C PRO A 28 2.70 8.16 -17.80
N GLU A 29 2.00 9.27 -18.07
CA GLU A 29 2.11 10.04 -19.33
C GLU A 29 3.56 10.42 -19.69
N ASP A 30 4.36 10.74 -18.68
CA ASP A 30 5.76 11.16 -18.84
C ASP A 30 6.79 10.06 -18.56
N ALA A 31 6.35 8.81 -18.39
CA ALA A 31 7.25 7.74 -17.96
C ALA A 31 8.28 7.37 -19.03
N LEU A 32 7.84 7.32 -20.30
CA LEU A 32 8.65 6.83 -21.41
C LEU A 32 8.19 7.45 -22.74
N PRO A 33 9.12 7.71 -23.66
CA PRO A 33 8.76 8.11 -25.02
C PRO A 33 7.94 7.00 -25.72
N PRO A 34 6.93 7.36 -26.54
CA PRO A 34 6.23 6.40 -27.37
C PRO A 34 7.19 5.63 -28.28
N GLY A 35 7.04 4.30 -28.34
CA GLY A 35 7.92 3.41 -29.10
C GLY A 35 9.10 2.84 -28.31
N THR A 36 9.26 3.19 -27.03
CA THR A 36 10.26 2.57 -26.17
C THR A 36 9.98 1.07 -26.06
N PRO A 37 10.97 0.19 -26.30
CA PRO A 37 10.81 -1.25 -26.13
C PRO A 37 10.40 -1.60 -24.68
N LEU A 38 9.50 -2.57 -24.50
CA LEU A 38 9.06 -2.99 -23.18
C LEU A 38 10.23 -3.45 -22.30
N ALA A 39 11.22 -4.12 -22.85
CA ALA A 39 12.40 -4.57 -22.10
C ALA A 39 13.25 -3.41 -21.51
N GLU A 40 13.17 -2.20 -22.07
CA GLU A 40 13.79 -1.00 -21.50
C GLU A 40 12.91 -0.39 -20.40
N ALA A 41 11.60 -0.38 -20.66
CA ALA A 41 10.60 0.10 -19.70
C ALA A 41 10.48 -0.79 -18.47
N TRP A 42 10.57 -2.10 -18.72
CA TRP A 42 10.37 -3.17 -17.74
C TRP A 42 11.47 -4.22 -17.89
N PRO A 43 12.68 -3.94 -17.42
CA PRO A 43 13.76 -4.91 -17.43
C PRO A 43 13.40 -6.14 -16.58
N GLU A 44 14.01 -7.26 -16.92
CA GLU A 44 13.85 -8.50 -16.18
C GLU A 44 14.27 -8.32 -14.71
N GLU A 45 13.44 -8.79 -13.80
CA GLU A 45 13.67 -8.74 -12.36
C GLU A 45 13.73 -10.16 -11.79
N VAL A 46 14.60 -10.36 -10.81
CA VAL A 46 14.68 -11.63 -10.07
C VAL A 46 13.84 -11.49 -8.80
N VAL A 47 12.81 -12.31 -8.69
CA VAL A 47 11.94 -12.36 -7.51
C VAL A 47 12.33 -13.59 -6.68
N LEU A 48 12.59 -13.38 -5.40
CA LEU A 48 12.88 -14.45 -4.45
C LEU A 48 11.65 -14.63 -3.54
N ASP A 49 11.15 -15.85 -3.47
CA ASP A 49 10.16 -16.25 -2.47
C ASP A 49 10.87 -16.74 -1.22
N LEU A 50 10.65 -16.06 -0.10
CA LEU A 50 11.36 -16.29 1.15
C LEU A 50 10.40 -16.73 2.25
N GLU A 51 10.70 -17.86 2.87
CA GLU A 51 10.00 -18.29 4.07
C GLU A 51 10.58 -17.56 5.30
N VAL A 52 9.74 -16.75 5.93
CA VAL A 52 10.11 -15.96 7.12
C VAL A 52 9.52 -16.60 8.36
N THR A 53 10.34 -16.88 9.36
CA THR A 53 9.90 -17.46 10.63
C THR A 53 9.14 -16.45 11.49
N PRO A 54 8.15 -16.88 12.32
CA PRO A 54 7.30 -15.96 13.10
C PRO A 54 8.04 -15.04 14.08
N ASN A 55 9.25 -15.42 14.50
CA ASN A 55 10.08 -14.61 15.40
C ASN A 55 10.87 -13.48 14.69
N ARG A 56 10.73 -13.37 13.34
CA ARG A 56 11.44 -12.37 12.54
C ARG A 56 10.46 -11.54 11.69
N PRO A 57 9.49 -10.86 12.33
CA PRO A 57 8.52 -10.05 11.59
C PRO A 57 9.17 -8.89 10.80
N ASP A 58 10.34 -8.42 11.21
CA ASP A 58 11.14 -7.43 10.49
C ASP A 58 11.59 -7.93 9.10
N ALA A 59 11.85 -9.23 8.96
CA ALA A 59 12.26 -9.83 7.69
C ALA A 59 11.12 -10.02 6.67
N LEU A 60 9.88 -9.66 7.03
CA LEU A 60 8.80 -9.50 6.07
C LEU A 60 8.97 -8.25 5.19
N GLY A 61 9.93 -7.38 5.51
CA GLY A 61 10.31 -6.24 4.70
C GLY A 61 11.77 -6.30 4.24
N LEU A 62 12.04 -5.60 3.14
CA LEU A 62 13.38 -5.57 2.52
C LEU A 62 14.48 -5.12 3.48
N LEU A 63 14.18 -4.16 4.36
CA LEU A 63 15.16 -3.65 5.33
C LEU A 63 15.57 -4.72 6.34
N GLY A 64 14.65 -5.56 6.81
CA GLY A 64 14.98 -6.67 7.72
C GLY A 64 15.88 -7.71 7.05
N LEU A 65 15.60 -8.05 5.79
CA LEU A 65 16.45 -8.93 4.99
C LEU A 65 17.82 -8.29 4.73
N ALA A 66 17.87 -7.00 4.44
CA ALA A 66 19.13 -6.29 4.24
C ALA A 66 20.01 -6.30 5.52
N ARG A 67 19.40 -6.23 6.71
CA ARG A 67 20.11 -6.37 7.99
C ARG A 67 20.72 -7.77 8.18
N ASP A 68 20.03 -8.82 7.76
CA ASP A 68 20.56 -10.17 7.79
C ASP A 68 21.76 -10.33 6.83
N LEU A 69 21.66 -9.78 5.63
CA LEU A 69 22.77 -9.75 4.67
C LEU A 69 23.95 -8.93 5.22
N HIS A 70 23.66 -7.83 5.91
CA HIS A 70 24.71 -7.03 6.57
C HIS A 70 25.48 -7.83 7.62
N ALA A 71 24.80 -8.67 8.40
CA ALA A 71 25.45 -9.57 9.34
C ALA A 71 26.39 -10.58 8.66
N LEU A 72 26.18 -10.87 7.37
CA LEU A 72 27.05 -11.70 6.52
C LEU A 72 28.18 -10.90 5.84
N GLY A 73 28.32 -9.60 6.12
CA GLY A 73 29.38 -8.73 5.61
C GLY A 73 29.03 -7.88 4.40
N TYR A 74 27.78 -7.87 3.95
CA TYR A 74 27.34 -6.97 2.88
C TYR A 74 27.12 -5.54 3.41
N ALA A 75 27.32 -4.54 2.56
CA ALA A 75 27.06 -3.14 2.93
C ALA A 75 25.57 -2.91 3.09
N LEU A 76 25.17 -2.27 4.21
CA LEU A 76 23.80 -1.81 4.44
C LEU A 76 23.76 -0.30 4.22
N VAL A 77 22.87 0.13 3.33
CA VAL A 77 22.56 1.54 3.12
C VAL A 77 21.08 1.74 3.49
N GLU A 78 20.82 2.35 4.64
CA GLU A 78 19.47 2.78 4.98
C GLU A 78 19.18 4.11 4.28
N PRO A 79 18.07 4.21 3.49
CA PRO A 79 17.67 5.48 2.92
C PRO A 79 17.29 6.45 4.03
N GLU A 80 17.93 7.60 4.07
CA GLU A 80 17.53 8.68 4.97
C GLU A 80 16.25 9.32 4.46
N ALA A 81 15.19 9.22 5.24
CA ALA A 81 13.96 9.95 4.97
C ALA A 81 14.13 11.40 5.48
N ALA A 82 14.50 12.31 4.59
CA ALA A 82 14.49 13.74 4.89
C ALA A 82 13.06 14.28 4.85
N LEU A 83 12.24 13.89 5.83
CA LEU A 83 10.89 14.44 5.95
C LEU A 83 10.96 15.84 6.56
N LYS A 84 10.63 16.85 5.78
CA LYS A 84 10.32 18.18 6.25
C LYS A 84 8.84 18.23 6.63
N ALA A 85 8.47 17.55 7.71
CA ALA A 85 7.12 17.66 8.25
C ALA A 85 7.01 18.98 9.01
N GLU A 86 6.01 19.77 8.69
CA GLU A 86 5.62 20.90 9.52
C GLU A 86 4.80 20.38 10.71
N ALA A 87 5.10 20.86 11.91
CA ALA A 87 4.31 20.56 13.11
C ALA A 87 3.00 21.37 13.06
N LEU A 88 2.09 21.00 12.21
CA LEU A 88 0.76 21.58 12.15
C LEU A 88 -0.19 20.82 13.08
N PRO A 89 -1.16 21.51 13.73
CA PRO A 89 -2.20 20.83 14.48
C PRO A 89 -2.99 19.91 13.57
N LEU A 90 -3.28 18.70 14.03
CA LEU A 90 -4.12 17.76 13.28
C LEU A 90 -5.53 18.37 13.14
N PRO A 91 -6.12 18.38 11.94
CA PRO A 91 -7.47 18.90 11.70
C PRO A 91 -8.58 17.94 12.16
N PHE A 92 -8.22 16.85 12.81
CA PHE A 92 -9.11 15.80 13.29
C PHE A 92 -8.53 15.18 14.57
N ALA A 93 -9.36 14.45 15.31
CA ALA A 93 -8.96 13.83 16.55
C ALA A 93 -8.54 12.35 16.35
N LEU A 94 -7.71 11.85 17.25
CA LEU A 94 -7.37 10.44 17.38
C LEU A 94 -7.76 9.97 18.78
N LYS A 95 -8.52 8.88 18.85
CA LYS A 95 -8.84 8.19 20.10
C LYS A 95 -8.49 6.71 19.98
N VAL A 96 -7.92 6.14 21.02
CA VAL A 96 -7.64 4.72 21.15
C VAL A 96 -8.38 4.23 22.40
N GLU A 97 -9.48 3.49 22.21
CA GLU A 97 -10.29 2.94 23.30
C GLU A 97 -9.73 1.63 23.83
N ASP A 98 -8.96 0.90 23.00
CA ASP A 98 -8.32 -0.35 23.38
C ASP A 98 -6.79 -0.24 23.28
N PRO A 99 -6.13 0.25 24.34
CA PRO A 99 -4.67 0.40 24.35
C PRO A 99 -3.92 -0.94 24.43
N GLU A 100 -4.58 -2.04 24.79
CA GLU A 100 -3.97 -3.38 24.77
C GLU A 100 -3.96 -3.92 23.33
N GLY A 101 -5.05 -3.73 22.60
CA GLY A 101 -5.15 -4.14 21.19
C GLY A 101 -4.35 -3.23 20.24
N ALA A 102 -4.18 -1.96 20.59
CA ALA A 102 -3.42 -0.99 19.81
C ALA A 102 -2.48 -0.17 20.70
N PRO A 103 -1.38 -0.76 21.21
CA PRO A 103 -0.46 -0.10 22.13
C PRO A 103 0.28 1.07 21.49
N HIS A 104 0.44 1.03 20.17
CA HIS A 104 1.00 2.12 19.37
C HIS A 104 0.13 2.38 18.14
N PHE A 105 -0.31 3.62 17.99
CA PHE A 105 -1.02 4.06 16.79
C PHE A 105 -0.49 5.43 16.38
N THR A 106 0.13 5.49 15.23
CA THR A 106 0.69 6.75 14.69
C THR A 106 -0.20 7.23 13.55
N LEU A 107 -0.53 8.50 13.56
CA LEU A 107 -1.36 9.13 12.55
C LEU A 107 -0.67 10.40 12.04
N GLY A 108 -0.59 10.51 10.73
CA GLY A 108 -0.13 11.69 10.03
C GLY A 108 -1.19 12.14 9.03
N TYR A 109 -1.11 13.37 8.55
CA TYR A 109 -1.95 13.78 7.44
C TYR A 109 -1.13 14.50 6.36
N ALA A 110 -1.60 14.40 5.14
CA ALA A 110 -1.04 15.09 3.99
C ALA A 110 -2.16 15.80 3.24
N PHE A 111 -1.90 16.99 2.77
CA PHE A 111 -2.85 17.82 2.03
C PHE A 111 -2.27 18.27 0.70
N GLY A 112 -3.13 18.72 -0.20
CA GLY A 112 -2.70 19.14 -1.53
C GLY A 112 -2.26 17.98 -2.42
N LEU A 113 -2.62 16.73 -2.07
CA LEU A 113 -2.29 15.56 -2.85
C LEU A 113 -3.16 15.50 -4.11
N ARG A 114 -2.51 15.17 -5.23
CA ARG A 114 -3.19 14.79 -6.46
C ARG A 114 -3.11 13.27 -6.59
N VAL A 115 -4.25 12.61 -6.54
CA VAL A 115 -4.33 11.17 -6.82
C VAL A 115 -4.05 10.95 -8.31
N ALA A 116 -3.06 10.11 -8.61
CA ALA A 116 -2.59 9.81 -9.95
C ALA A 116 -2.01 8.39 -9.98
N PRO A 117 -1.71 7.81 -11.15
CA PRO A 117 -0.90 6.61 -11.25
C PRO A 117 0.46 6.80 -10.56
N SER A 118 0.95 5.76 -9.94
CA SER A 118 2.27 5.76 -9.29
C SER A 118 3.40 5.88 -10.32
N PRO A 119 4.57 6.41 -9.94
CA PRO A 119 5.76 6.37 -10.79
C PRO A 119 6.08 4.94 -11.25
N LEU A 120 6.60 4.79 -12.46
CA LEU A 120 6.85 3.47 -13.05
C LEU A 120 7.72 2.56 -12.17
N TRP A 121 8.76 3.10 -11.53
CA TRP A 121 9.64 2.34 -10.65
C TRP A 121 8.88 1.72 -9.47
N MET A 122 7.90 2.43 -8.90
CA MET A 122 7.07 1.95 -7.79
C MET A 122 6.08 0.88 -8.27
N GLN A 123 5.46 1.11 -9.44
CA GLN A 123 4.57 0.11 -10.04
C GLN A 123 5.31 -1.21 -10.28
N ARG A 124 6.54 -1.15 -10.81
CA ARG A 124 7.37 -2.33 -11.03
C ARG A 124 7.68 -3.07 -9.74
N ALA A 125 8.11 -2.36 -8.70
CA ALA A 125 8.41 -2.96 -7.41
C ALA A 125 7.18 -3.67 -6.80
N LEU A 126 6.00 -3.06 -6.92
CA LEU A 126 4.75 -3.67 -6.46
C LEU A 126 4.37 -4.90 -7.27
N PHE A 127 4.46 -4.84 -8.59
CA PHE A 127 4.18 -6.00 -9.44
C PHE A 127 5.16 -7.15 -9.15
N ALA A 128 6.46 -6.87 -8.98
CA ALA A 128 7.46 -7.87 -8.61
C ALA A 128 7.14 -8.54 -7.27
N ALA A 129 6.54 -7.80 -6.33
CA ALA A 129 6.06 -8.33 -5.05
C ALA A 129 4.67 -8.98 -5.12
N GLY A 130 4.10 -9.19 -6.33
CA GLY A 130 2.77 -9.77 -6.52
C GLY A 130 1.61 -8.83 -6.17
N MET A 131 1.87 -7.54 -5.97
CA MET A 131 0.85 -6.54 -5.64
C MET A 131 0.43 -5.75 -6.88
N ARG A 132 -0.86 -5.49 -7.01
CA ARG A 132 -1.39 -4.65 -8.08
C ARG A 132 -1.29 -3.17 -7.70
N PRO A 133 -0.63 -2.31 -8.49
CA PRO A 133 -0.70 -0.86 -8.33
C PRO A 133 -2.14 -0.34 -8.48
N ILE A 134 -2.52 0.62 -7.66
CA ILE A 134 -3.85 1.22 -7.63
C ILE A 134 -3.78 2.72 -7.92
N ASN A 135 -3.07 3.46 -7.09
CA ASN A 135 -2.77 4.87 -7.24
C ASN A 135 -1.64 5.25 -6.29
N ASN A 136 -1.03 6.39 -6.53
CA ASN A 136 0.14 6.85 -5.79
C ASN A 136 -0.02 6.92 -4.27
N VAL A 137 -1.23 7.15 -3.75
CA VAL A 137 -1.48 7.21 -2.30
C VAL A 137 -1.47 5.80 -1.70
N VAL A 138 -2.23 4.89 -2.28
CA VAL A 138 -2.31 3.49 -1.82
C VAL A 138 -0.98 2.77 -2.05
N ASP A 139 -0.36 3.00 -3.19
CA ASP A 139 0.87 2.33 -3.59
C ASP A 139 2.05 2.73 -2.69
N VAL A 140 2.12 3.99 -2.23
CA VAL A 140 3.11 4.41 -1.23
C VAL A 140 2.95 3.62 0.06
N THR A 141 1.72 3.40 0.55
CA THR A 141 1.50 2.61 1.77
C THR A 141 1.93 1.15 1.60
N ASN A 142 1.64 0.57 0.44
CA ASN A 142 2.07 -0.79 0.10
C ASN A 142 3.59 -0.88 -0.07
N TYR A 143 4.20 0.11 -0.73
CA TYR A 143 5.65 0.14 -0.91
C TYR A 143 6.40 0.27 0.43
N VAL A 144 5.94 1.14 1.34
CA VAL A 144 6.52 1.27 2.68
C VAL A 144 6.36 -0.03 3.49
N MET A 145 5.22 -0.71 3.35
CA MET A 145 5.03 -2.02 3.98
C MET A 145 6.04 -3.05 3.47
N LEU A 146 6.29 -3.11 2.15
CA LEU A 146 7.31 -4.00 1.57
C LEU A 146 8.74 -3.62 1.98
N GLU A 147 9.03 -2.32 2.09
CA GLU A 147 10.36 -1.86 2.47
C GLU A 147 10.65 -2.08 3.95
N ARG A 148 9.68 -1.76 4.83
CA ARG A 148 9.86 -1.62 6.28
C ARG A 148 9.16 -2.67 7.13
N ALA A 149 8.41 -3.57 6.54
CA ALA A 149 7.50 -4.51 7.22
C ALA A 149 6.47 -3.79 8.12
N GLN A 150 6.09 -2.55 7.76
CA GLN A 150 5.15 -1.74 8.52
C GLN A 150 3.87 -1.52 7.71
N PRO A 151 2.78 -2.25 8.01
CA PRO A 151 1.48 -2.00 7.39
C PRO A 151 0.99 -0.57 7.68
N MET A 152 0.41 0.04 6.65
CA MET A 152 -0.15 1.39 6.73
C MET A 152 -1.55 1.41 6.10
N HIS A 153 -2.38 2.34 6.55
CA HIS A 153 -3.69 2.63 5.98
C HIS A 153 -3.75 4.08 5.54
N ALA A 154 -4.37 4.33 4.40
CA ALA A 154 -4.66 5.67 3.92
C ALA A 154 -6.17 5.92 3.96
N PHE A 155 -6.56 7.00 4.62
CA PHE A 155 -7.96 7.41 4.75
C PHE A 155 -8.18 8.77 4.09
N ASP A 156 -9.25 8.91 3.35
CA ASP A 156 -9.67 10.20 2.84
C ASP A 156 -10.37 10.98 3.96
N LEU A 157 -9.83 12.16 4.28
CA LEU A 157 -10.35 13.02 5.35
C LEU A 157 -11.84 13.35 5.21
N ARG A 158 -12.36 13.33 3.99
CA ARG A 158 -13.80 13.60 3.75
C ARG A 158 -14.72 12.52 4.34
N PHE A 159 -14.19 11.33 4.59
CA PHE A 159 -14.96 10.16 5.04
C PHE A 159 -14.74 9.78 6.50
N ILE A 160 -13.72 10.30 7.17
CA ILE A 160 -13.43 9.95 8.58
C ILE A 160 -14.27 10.74 9.61
N GLY A 161 -15.02 11.76 9.17
CA GLY A 161 -15.80 12.61 10.07
C GLY A 161 -14.92 13.48 10.95
N GLU A 162 -15.09 13.42 12.27
CA GLU A 162 -14.35 14.23 13.26
C GLU A 162 -12.98 13.62 13.60
N GLY A 163 -12.73 12.37 13.21
CA GLY A 163 -11.44 11.74 13.46
C GLY A 163 -11.41 10.23 13.32
N ILE A 164 -10.32 9.67 13.82
CA ILE A 164 -10.08 8.23 13.86
C ILE A 164 -10.26 7.71 15.28
N LEU A 165 -11.04 6.63 15.40
CA LEU A 165 -11.31 5.91 16.63
C LEU A 165 -10.87 4.45 16.48
N VAL A 166 -9.88 4.04 17.27
CA VAL A 166 -9.44 2.65 17.33
C VAL A 166 -10.14 1.98 18.51
N ARG A 167 -10.97 0.97 18.22
CA ARG A 167 -11.82 0.30 19.22
C ARG A 167 -12.10 -1.15 18.86
N ARG A 168 -12.68 -1.90 19.78
CA ARG A 168 -13.29 -3.18 19.46
C ARG A 168 -14.58 -3.01 18.67
N ALA A 169 -14.89 -4.02 17.87
CA ALA A 169 -16.15 -4.06 17.13
C ALA A 169 -17.34 -4.13 18.07
N ARG A 170 -18.46 -3.52 17.68
CA ARG A 170 -19.72 -3.58 18.44
C ARG A 170 -20.46 -4.89 18.10
N PRO A 171 -21.27 -5.43 19.00
CA PRO A 171 -22.09 -6.61 18.69
C PRO A 171 -22.95 -6.40 17.45
N GLY A 172 -22.83 -7.29 16.47
CA GLY A 172 -23.60 -7.23 15.22
C GLY A 172 -23.11 -6.20 14.21
N GLU A 173 -21.98 -5.54 14.47
CA GLU A 173 -21.40 -4.60 13.54
C GLU A 173 -20.95 -5.28 12.25
N ARG A 174 -21.12 -4.60 11.13
CA ARG A 174 -20.77 -5.10 9.80
C ARG A 174 -19.80 -4.16 9.12
N LEU A 175 -18.88 -4.76 8.37
CA LEU A 175 -17.91 -4.06 7.55
C LEU A 175 -17.92 -4.66 6.14
N ARG A 176 -18.01 -3.79 5.14
CA ARG A 176 -17.75 -4.19 3.76
C ARG A 176 -16.27 -4.02 3.45
N THR A 177 -15.60 -5.15 3.28
CA THR A 177 -14.16 -5.19 2.99
C THR A 177 -13.86 -4.80 1.53
N LEU A 178 -12.58 -4.50 1.22
CA LEU A 178 -12.15 -4.03 -0.11
C LEU A 178 -12.42 -5.03 -1.25
N ASP A 179 -12.58 -6.32 -0.91
CA ASP A 179 -13.03 -7.37 -1.82
C ASP A 179 -14.53 -7.33 -2.13
N GLY A 180 -15.25 -6.36 -1.54
CA GLY A 180 -16.68 -6.17 -1.71
C GLY A 180 -17.56 -7.09 -0.86
N VAL A 181 -16.97 -7.95 -0.02
CA VAL A 181 -17.69 -8.87 0.84
C VAL A 181 -18.13 -8.17 2.12
N GLU A 182 -19.41 -8.32 2.48
CA GLU A 182 -19.92 -7.86 3.77
C GLU A 182 -19.62 -8.92 4.84
N ARG A 183 -18.92 -8.51 5.90
CA ARG A 183 -18.54 -9.37 7.02
C ARG A 183 -19.20 -8.89 8.30
N THR A 184 -19.74 -9.80 9.08
CA THR A 184 -20.16 -9.51 10.45
C THR A 184 -18.94 -9.64 11.34
N LEU A 185 -18.63 -8.57 12.07
CA LEU A 185 -17.46 -8.51 12.94
C LEU A 185 -17.72 -9.25 14.25
N HIS A 186 -16.65 -9.86 14.76
CA HIS A 186 -16.65 -10.45 16.10
C HIS A 186 -16.34 -9.33 17.13
N PRO A 187 -16.93 -9.35 18.34
CA PRO A 187 -16.66 -8.33 19.37
C PRO A 187 -15.19 -8.16 19.77
N GLU A 188 -14.36 -9.16 19.50
CA GLU A 188 -12.91 -9.10 19.73
C GLU A 188 -12.12 -8.52 18.56
N ASP A 189 -12.76 -8.28 17.41
CA ASP A 189 -12.08 -7.66 16.27
C ASP A 189 -11.74 -6.21 16.59
N LEU A 190 -10.50 -5.81 16.31
CA LEU A 190 -10.07 -4.43 16.42
C LEU A 190 -10.41 -3.71 15.11
N VAL A 191 -11.08 -2.57 15.22
CA VAL A 191 -11.48 -1.75 14.07
C VAL A 191 -10.89 -0.36 14.16
N ILE A 192 -10.54 0.18 12.99
CA ILE A 192 -10.17 1.59 12.81
C ILE A 192 -11.38 2.27 12.21
N ALA A 193 -12.09 3.04 13.01
CA ALA A 193 -13.35 3.66 12.66
C ALA A 193 -13.23 5.18 12.51
N GLY A 194 -14.02 5.76 11.60
CA GLY A 194 -14.34 7.17 11.66
C GLY A 194 -15.42 7.43 12.69
N TRP A 195 -15.61 8.66 13.14
CA TRP A 195 -16.78 9.02 13.97
C TRP A 195 -17.33 10.40 13.64
N ARG A 196 -18.60 10.59 14.02
CA ARG A 196 -19.29 11.87 13.90
C ARG A 196 -20.26 12.01 15.07
N GLY A 197 -20.05 13.00 15.94
CA GLY A 197 -20.79 13.12 17.19
C GLY A 197 -20.57 11.89 18.08
N GLU A 198 -21.65 11.17 18.43
CA GLU A 198 -21.60 9.93 19.21
C GLU A 198 -21.54 8.65 18.34
N GLU A 199 -21.73 8.78 17.03
CA GLU A 199 -21.72 7.65 16.11
C GLU A 199 -20.30 7.38 15.58
N SER A 200 -19.92 6.10 15.52
CA SER A 200 -18.69 5.66 14.87
C SER A 200 -19.00 4.59 13.83
N PHE A 201 -18.29 4.63 12.72
CA PHE A 201 -18.46 3.76 11.55
C PHE A 201 -17.10 3.18 11.12
N PRO A 202 -16.98 1.86 10.94
CA PRO A 202 -15.77 1.20 10.49
C PRO A 202 -15.49 1.42 9.00
#